data_2f7ffdcbc50e54ae34c477ea09cea709
#
_entry.id   2f7ffdcbc50e54ae34c477ea09cea709
#
_cell.length_a   1.000
_cell.length_b   1.000
_cell.length_c   1.000
_cell.angle_alpha   90.00
_cell.angle_beta   90.00
_cell.angle_gamma   90.00
#
_symmetry.space_group_name_H-M   'P 1'
#
loop_
_entity.id
_entity.type
_entity.pdbx_description
1 polymer ?
#
loop_
_entity_poly.entity_id
_entity_poly.type
_entity_poly.pdbx_seq_one_letter_code
_entity_poly.pdbx_strand_id
1 'polypeptide(L)' 'GTPMVTGTVEKIDAAQGKITIDHGPIPNLQMDAMTMVLRVGDPAMLKQVKAGDKVQFTADRVNGQITVTKIQKAK' A
#
# COMPACT_ATOMS: atom_id res chain seq x y z
N GLY A 1 2.83 16.99 -4.08
CA GLY A 1 2.33 15.92 -3.24
C GLY A 1 3.04 14.61 -3.49
N THR A 2 2.74 13.63 -2.67
CA THR A 2 3.32 12.31 -2.81
C THR A 2 2.73 11.60 -4.03
N PRO A 3 3.56 11.05 -4.93
CA PRO A 3 3.04 10.39 -6.11
C PRO A 3 2.25 9.13 -5.77
N MET A 4 1.20 8.88 -6.55
CA MET A 4 0.42 7.65 -6.43
C MET A 4 1.16 6.51 -7.11
N VAL A 5 1.16 5.35 -6.46
CA VAL A 5 1.79 4.14 -6.97
C VAL A 5 0.70 3.14 -7.31
N THR A 6 0.84 2.47 -8.45
CA THR A 6 -0.11 1.44 -8.86
C THR A 6 0.37 0.08 -8.37
N GLY A 7 -0.58 -0.74 -7.90
CA GLY A 7 -0.26 -2.09 -7.46
C GLY A 7 -1.49 -2.98 -7.44
N THR A 8 -1.26 -4.25 -7.09
CA THR A 8 -2.32 -5.25 -6.92
C THR A 8 -2.24 -5.79 -5.51
N VAL A 9 -3.38 -5.81 -4.82
CA VAL A 9 -3.44 -6.34 -3.46
C VAL A 9 -3.33 -7.86 -3.52
N GLU A 10 -2.35 -8.42 -2.81
CA GLU A 10 -2.14 -9.86 -2.75
C GLU A 10 -2.78 -10.46 -1.51
N LYS A 11 -2.69 -9.76 -0.38
CA LYS A 11 -3.16 -10.26 0.90
C LYS A 11 -3.46 -9.10 1.85
N ILE A 12 -4.46 -9.29 2.71
CA ILE A 12 -4.80 -8.32 3.75
C ILE A 12 -4.75 -9.04 5.10
N ASP A 13 -4.05 -8.43 6.06
CA ASP A 13 -3.99 -8.89 7.44
C ASP A 13 -4.57 -7.80 8.33
N ALA A 14 -5.88 -7.83 8.52
CA ALA A 14 -6.58 -6.82 9.29
C ALA A 14 -6.19 -6.87 10.77
N ALA A 15 -5.88 -8.05 11.29
CA ALA A 15 -5.50 -8.21 12.69
C ALA A 15 -4.20 -7.47 13.03
N GLN A 16 -3.27 -7.40 12.06
CA GLN A 16 -1.99 -6.73 12.26
C GLN A 16 -1.92 -5.36 11.60
N GLY A 17 -2.97 -4.95 10.88
CA GLY A 17 -2.97 -3.68 10.17
C GLY A 17 -1.97 -3.64 9.03
N LYS A 18 -1.82 -4.75 8.30
CA LYS A 18 -0.85 -4.89 7.21
C LYS A 18 -1.53 -5.30 5.92
N ILE A 19 -0.91 -4.89 4.82
CA ILE A 19 -1.37 -5.24 3.49
C ILE A 19 -0.17 -5.64 2.63
N THR A 20 -0.32 -6.72 1.88
CA THR A 20 0.71 -7.16 0.94
C THR A 20 0.31 -6.69 -0.45
N ILE A 21 1.17 -5.90 -1.08
CA ILE A 21 0.90 -5.33 -2.39
C ILE A 21 2.05 -5.63 -3.34
N ASP A 22 1.71 -6.11 -4.53
CA ASP A 22 2.64 -6.19 -5.65
C ASP A 22 2.56 -4.84 -6.35
N HIS A 23 3.58 -4.00 -6.14
CA HIS A 23 3.53 -2.61 -6.55
C HIS A 23 4.63 -2.25 -7.54
N GLY A 24 4.35 -1.19 -8.30
CA GLY A 24 5.36 -0.56 -9.14
C GLY A 24 6.36 0.25 -8.33
N PRO A 25 7.26 0.97 -8.99
CA PRO A 25 8.26 1.77 -8.28
C PRO A 25 7.63 2.81 -7.36
N ILE A 26 8.27 3.04 -6.21
CA ILE A 26 7.87 4.08 -5.26
C ILE A 26 8.99 5.11 -5.22
N PRO A 27 8.91 6.17 -6.03
CA PRO A 27 10.04 7.11 -6.20
C PRO A 27 10.44 7.82 -4.91
N ASN A 28 9.47 8.24 -4.09
CA ASN A 28 9.79 8.97 -2.85
C ASN A 28 10.47 8.10 -1.80
N LEU A 29 10.46 6.78 -1.98
CA LEU A 29 11.16 5.84 -1.09
C LEU A 29 12.34 5.18 -1.79
N GLN A 30 12.59 5.53 -3.05
CA GLN A 30 13.64 4.95 -3.87
C GLN A 30 13.55 3.42 -3.94
N MET A 31 12.32 2.93 -4.07
CA MET A 31 12.04 1.50 -4.12
C MET A 31 11.65 1.07 -5.52
N ASP A 32 12.20 -0.05 -5.94
CA ASP A 32 11.85 -0.69 -7.22
C ASP A 32 10.50 -1.41 -7.12
N ALA A 33 9.98 -1.82 -8.27
CA ALA A 33 8.79 -2.66 -8.32
C ALA A 33 9.05 -3.97 -7.59
N MET A 34 8.15 -4.33 -6.67
CA MET A 34 8.29 -5.57 -5.90
C MET A 34 6.98 -5.89 -5.17
N THR A 35 6.91 -7.09 -4.61
CA THR A 35 5.82 -7.47 -3.72
C THR A 35 6.32 -7.34 -2.29
N MET A 36 5.61 -6.59 -1.45
CA MET A 36 6.04 -6.45 -0.07
C MET A 36 4.87 -6.22 0.87
N VAL A 37 5.12 -6.45 2.15
CA VAL A 37 4.16 -6.20 3.21
C VAL A 37 4.34 -4.77 3.70
N LEU A 38 3.24 -4.02 3.69
CA LEU A 38 3.23 -2.62 4.11
C LEU A 38 2.28 -2.45 5.28
N ARG A 39 2.59 -1.52 6.18
CA ARG A 39 1.64 -1.12 7.21
C ARG A 39 0.62 -0.18 6.61
N VAL A 40 -0.55 -0.09 7.25
CA VAL A 40 -1.55 0.94 6.87
C VAL A 40 -1.62 1.97 7.97
N GLY A 41 -1.76 3.24 7.57
CA GLY A 41 -1.86 4.34 8.53
C GLY A 41 -3.19 4.35 9.27
N ASP A 42 -4.23 3.80 8.66
CA ASP A 42 -5.56 3.71 9.25
C ASP A 42 -6.15 2.36 8.89
N PRO A 43 -6.52 1.54 9.89
CA PRO A 43 -7.13 0.22 9.62
C PRO A 43 -8.37 0.26 8.73
N ALA A 44 -9.08 1.38 8.69
CA ALA A 44 -10.24 1.54 7.81
C ALA A 44 -9.87 1.40 6.34
N MET A 45 -8.61 1.65 5.97
CA MET A 45 -8.14 1.48 4.60
C MET A 45 -8.30 0.04 4.13
N LEU A 46 -8.15 -0.92 5.04
CA LEU A 46 -8.24 -2.35 4.71
C LEU A 46 -9.66 -2.78 4.34
N LYS A 47 -10.65 -1.97 4.68
CA LYS A 47 -12.05 -2.22 4.34
C LYS A 47 -12.42 -1.72 2.95
N GLN A 48 -11.56 -0.90 2.36
CA GLN A 48 -11.82 -0.29 1.05
C GLN A 48 -11.37 -1.17 -0.10
N VAL A 49 -10.54 -2.15 0.17
CA VAL A 49 -9.93 -3.01 -0.85
C VAL A 49 -9.93 -4.45 -0.39
N LYS A 50 -9.67 -5.36 -1.32
CA LYS A 50 -9.56 -6.79 -1.00
C LYS A 50 -8.51 -7.43 -1.90
N ALA A 51 -8.12 -8.65 -1.57
CA ALA A 51 -7.15 -9.41 -2.35
C ALA A 51 -7.62 -9.52 -3.81
N GLY A 52 -6.71 -9.27 -4.73
CA GLY A 52 -6.99 -9.28 -6.16
C GLY A 52 -7.31 -7.92 -6.74
N ASP A 53 -7.62 -6.92 -5.91
CA ASP A 53 -7.94 -5.59 -6.40
C ASP A 53 -6.71 -4.86 -6.92
N LYS A 54 -6.88 -4.13 -8.02
CA LYS A 54 -5.88 -3.16 -8.46
C LYS A 54 -6.14 -1.87 -7.72
N VAL A 55 -5.06 -1.26 -7.23
CA VAL A 55 -5.16 -0.08 -6.38
C VAL A 55 -4.13 0.97 -6.78
N GLN A 56 -4.40 2.19 -6.36
CA GLN A 56 -3.43 3.28 -6.35
C GLN A 56 -3.26 3.71 -4.90
N PHE A 57 -2.03 3.93 -4.49
CA PHE A 57 -1.76 4.28 -3.10
C PHE A 57 -0.56 5.21 -2.99
N THR A 58 -0.47 5.87 -1.85
CA THR A 58 0.73 6.61 -1.46
C THR A 58 1.33 5.90 -0.26
N ALA A 59 2.65 5.92 -0.16
CA ALA A 59 3.37 5.33 0.94
C ALA A 59 4.49 6.25 1.38
N ASP A 60 4.81 6.21 2.67
CA ASP A 60 5.88 7.01 3.23
C ASP A 60 6.46 6.29 4.45
N ARG A 61 7.60 6.76 4.94
CA ARG A 61 8.16 6.25 6.18
C ARG A 61 7.49 6.95 7.35
N VAL A 62 6.88 6.15 8.22
CA VAL A 62 6.24 6.63 9.43
C VAL A 62 6.87 5.85 10.57
N ASN A 63 7.56 6.55 11.47
CA ASN A 63 8.27 5.93 12.60
C ASN A 63 9.22 4.82 12.14
N GLY A 64 9.92 5.05 11.02
CA GLY A 64 10.89 4.10 10.49
C GLY A 64 10.30 2.93 9.71
N GLN A 65 8.98 2.92 9.50
CA GLN A 65 8.31 1.83 8.79
C GLN A 65 7.58 2.37 7.56
N ILE A 66 7.64 1.60 6.47
CA ILE A 66 6.95 1.98 5.25
C ILE A 66 5.45 1.73 5.44
N THR A 67 4.68 2.81 5.31
CA THR A 67 3.27 2.82 5.66
C THR A 67 2.45 3.39 4.51
N VAL A 68 1.36 2.70 4.18
CA VAL A 68 0.39 3.21 3.21
C VAL A 68 -0.38 4.34 3.88
N THR A 69 -0.27 5.53 3.31
CA THR A 69 -0.91 6.74 3.86
C THR A 69 -2.23 7.05 3.19
N LYS A 70 -2.45 6.52 1.99
CA LYS A 70 -3.69 6.69 1.25
C LYS A 70 -3.82 5.54 0.26
N ILE A 71 -5.02 5.02 0.07
CA ILE A 71 -5.27 3.95 -0.89
C ILE A 71 -6.67 4.09 -1.48
N GLN A 72 -6.79 3.75 -2.76
CA GLN A 72 -8.06 3.73 -3.45
C GLN A 72 -8.02 2.66 -4.54
N LYS A 73 -9.18 2.14 -4.93
CA LYS A 73 -9.25 1.20 -6.03
C LYS A 73 -8.90 1.92 -7.32
N ALA A 74 -8.07 1.28 -8.14
CA ALA A 74 -7.78 1.73 -9.48
C ALA A 74 -8.92 1.29 -10.40
N LYS A 75 -9.26 2.14 -11.34
CA LYS A 75 -10.27 1.80 -12.34
C LYS A 75 -9.66 1.07 -13.52
#